data_b66ed76018cac58b35a4c3c470188d4e
#
_entry.id   b66ed76018cac58b35a4c3c470188d4e
#
_cell.length_a   1.000
_cell.length_b   1.000
_cell.length_c   1.000
_cell.angle_alpha   90.00
_cell.angle_beta   90.00
_cell.angle_gamma   90.00
#
_symmetry.space_group_name_H-M   'P 1'
#
loop_
_entity.id
_entity.type
_entity.pdbx_description
1 polymer ?
#
loop_
_entity_poly.entity_id
_entity_poly.type
_entity_poly.pdbx_seq_one_letter_code
_entity_poly.pdbx_strand_id
1 'polypeptide(L)'
;IKLMSRQKSGSVINVASISGIDVNPTNCTYGSSKAALIHLSKILASEVGQIGIRVNAVAPGPTETDMIKTVQDVVGSDHLLERCAMGRCAMPREVADTIVYLASDYSSFINGQVIRVDGGSK
;
A
#
# COMPACT_ATOMS: atom_id res chain seq x y z
N ILE A 1 -0.14 3.22 18.27
CA ILE A 1 -0.37 4.68 18.47
C ILE A 1 -0.12 5.10 19.91
N LYS A 2 -0.71 4.44 20.95
CA LYS A 2 -0.58 4.84 22.37
C LYS A 2 0.88 5.03 22.83
N LEU A 3 1.80 4.16 22.42
CA LEU A 3 3.23 4.29 22.75
C LEU A 3 3.84 5.48 21.99
N MET A 4 3.60 5.59 20.71
CA MET A 4 4.09 6.68 19.86
C MET A 4 3.59 8.06 20.35
N SER A 5 2.36 8.13 20.86
CA SER A 5 1.80 9.36 21.43
C SER A 5 2.58 9.85 22.65
N ARG A 6 3.08 8.92 23.48
CA ARG A 6 3.95 9.25 24.62
C ARG A 6 5.33 9.72 24.16
N GLN A 7 5.84 9.14 23.08
CA GLN A 7 7.12 9.52 22.47
C GLN A 7 7.04 10.82 21.66
N LYS A 8 5.81 11.28 21.31
CA LYS A 8 5.52 12.39 20.39
C LYS A 8 6.23 12.22 19.03
N SER A 9 6.39 10.98 18.60
CA SER A 9 7.06 10.60 17.36
C SER A 9 6.65 9.21 16.94
N GLY A 10 6.52 8.99 15.63
CA GLY A 10 6.25 7.67 15.06
C GLY A 10 5.88 7.71 13.59
N SER A 11 5.99 6.56 12.95
CA SER A 11 5.53 6.34 11.58
C SER A 11 4.76 5.03 11.51
N VAL A 12 3.52 5.11 11.04
CA VAL A 12 2.65 3.95 10.77
C VAL A 12 2.50 3.80 9.28
N ILE A 13 2.83 2.63 8.76
CA ILE A 13 2.68 2.33 7.33
C ILE A 13 1.74 1.14 7.18
N ASN A 14 0.57 1.37 6.60
CA ASN A 14 -0.40 0.34 6.32
C ASN A 14 -0.17 -0.24 4.92
N VAL A 15 -0.05 -1.56 4.82
CA VAL A 15 0.10 -2.24 3.52
C VAL A 15 -1.29 -2.56 2.98
N ALA A 16 -1.77 -1.69 2.07
CA ALA A 16 -3.04 -1.83 1.37
C ALA A 16 -2.90 -2.66 0.08
N SER A 17 -3.47 -2.22 -1.02
CA SER A 17 -3.36 -2.77 -2.37
C SER A 17 -3.91 -1.76 -3.38
N ILE A 18 -3.47 -1.83 -4.64
CA ILE A 18 -4.14 -1.12 -5.74
C ILE A 18 -5.61 -1.54 -5.88
N SER A 19 -5.99 -2.77 -5.50
CA SER A 19 -7.38 -3.22 -5.47
C SER A 19 -8.27 -2.43 -4.49
N GLY A 20 -7.70 -1.67 -3.57
CA GLY A 20 -8.44 -0.73 -2.73
C GLY A 20 -8.61 0.66 -3.37
N ILE A 21 -8.01 0.89 -4.53
CA ILE A 21 -8.06 2.14 -5.28
C ILE A 21 -8.82 1.93 -6.60
N ASP A 22 -8.41 0.90 -7.34
CA ASP A 22 -8.93 0.59 -8.66
C ASP A 22 -10.07 -0.42 -8.57
N VAL A 23 -11.03 -0.31 -9.50
CA VAL A 23 -12.14 -1.27 -9.57
C VAL A 23 -11.66 -2.57 -10.19
N ASN A 24 -11.84 -3.67 -9.44
CA ASN A 24 -11.59 -5.01 -9.91
C ASN A 24 -12.85 -5.87 -9.65
N PRO A 25 -13.64 -6.20 -10.70
CA PRO A 25 -14.96 -6.82 -10.55
C PRO A 25 -14.99 -8.15 -9.78
N THR A 26 -13.92 -8.92 -9.79
CA THR A 26 -13.88 -10.25 -9.15
C THR A 26 -13.35 -10.19 -7.71
N ASN A 27 -13.08 -9.00 -7.17
CA ASN A 27 -12.32 -8.84 -5.94
C ASN A 27 -13.04 -8.01 -4.86
N CYS A 28 -14.37 -8.12 -4.81
CA CYS A 28 -15.23 -7.27 -3.98
C CYS A 28 -14.78 -7.21 -2.51
N THR A 29 -14.69 -8.35 -1.84
CA THR A 29 -14.36 -8.41 -0.40
C THR A 29 -12.96 -7.90 -0.09
N TYR A 30 -11.97 -8.35 -0.86
CA TYR A 30 -10.58 -7.93 -0.69
C TYR A 30 -10.39 -6.45 -1.01
N GLY A 31 -10.87 -6.00 -2.17
CA GLY A 31 -10.78 -4.60 -2.59
C GLY A 31 -11.44 -3.66 -1.57
N SER A 32 -12.66 -4.00 -1.12
CA SER A 32 -13.35 -3.21 -0.09
C SER A 32 -12.58 -3.15 1.22
N SER A 33 -11.99 -4.26 1.67
CA SER A 33 -11.16 -4.28 2.88
C SER A 33 -9.93 -3.38 2.76
N LYS A 34 -9.28 -3.36 1.59
CA LYS A 34 -8.10 -2.52 1.32
C LYS A 34 -8.48 -1.05 1.13
N ALA A 35 -9.64 -0.75 0.56
CA ALA A 35 -10.19 0.60 0.50
C ALA A 35 -10.49 1.16 1.91
N ALA A 36 -11.06 0.34 2.78
CA ALA A 36 -11.29 0.70 4.17
C ALA A 36 -9.97 1.02 4.91
N LEU A 37 -8.92 0.20 4.70
CA LEU A 37 -7.60 0.43 5.28
C LEU A 37 -6.95 1.73 4.78
N ILE A 38 -7.10 2.03 3.49
CA ILE A 38 -6.65 3.30 2.90
C ILE A 38 -7.36 4.49 3.56
N HIS A 39 -8.68 4.40 3.70
CA HIS A 39 -9.45 5.49 4.30
C HIS A 39 -9.12 5.67 5.79
N LEU A 40 -9.02 4.58 6.54
CA LEU A 40 -8.55 4.57 7.93
C LEU A 40 -7.19 5.26 8.09
N SER A 41 -6.24 4.99 7.17
CA SER A 41 -4.92 5.61 7.20
C SER A 41 -4.99 7.14 7.10
N LYS A 42 -5.87 7.65 6.23
CA LYS A 42 -6.08 9.10 6.05
C LYS A 42 -6.72 9.75 7.29
N ILE A 43 -7.71 9.10 7.89
CA ILE A 43 -8.35 9.58 9.12
C ILE A 43 -7.33 9.65 10.24
N LEU A 44 -6.61 8.55 10.49
CA LEU A 44 -5.59 8.49 11.54
C LEU A 44 -4.48 9.54 11.33
N ALA A 45 -4.04 9.74 10.09
CA ALA A 45 -3.04 10.75 9.78
C ALA A 45 -3.48 12.17 10.21
N SER A 46 -4.77 12.47 10.02
CA SER A 46 -5.37 13.75 10.44
C SER A 46 -5.47 13.86 11.97
N GLU A 47 -5.86 12.77 12.64
CA GLU A 47 -6.05 12.76 14.09
C GLU A 47 -4.74 12.85 14.88
N VAL A 48 -3.67 12.19 14.39
CA VAL A 48 -2.44 12.05 15.18
C VAL A 48 -1.26 12.89 14.66
N GLY A 49 -1.45 13.60 13.55
CA GLY A 49 -0.39 14.41 12.94
C GLY A 49 0.17 15.48 13.87
N GLN A 50 -0.69 16.17 14.62
CA GLN A 50 -0.28 17.23 15.56
C GLN A 50 0.54 16.73 16.73
N ILE A 51 0.50 15.43 17.03
CA ILE A 51 1.31 14.82 18.09
C ILE A 51 2.58 14.13 17.56
N GLY A 52 2.97 14.45 16.32
CA GLY A 52 4.22 14.00 15.72
C GLY A 52 4.19 12.58 15.16
N ILE A 53 3.01 12.02 14.89
CA ILE A 53 2.88 10.68 14.31
C ILE A 53 2.43 10.81 12.84
N ARG A 54 3.16 10.19 11.91
CA ARG A 54 2.77 10.09 10.52
C ARG A 54 2.07 8.75 10.26
N VAL A 55 1.03 8.77 9.43
CA VAL A 55 0.32 7.56 9.01
C VAL A 55 0.18 7.60 7.49
N ASN A 56 0.73 6.63 6.80
CA ASN A 56 0.64 6.50 5.34
C ASN A 56 0.21 5.08 4.95
N ALA A 57 -0.21 4.91 3.71
CA ALA A 57 -0.48 3.60 3.14
C ALA A 57 0.42 3.36 1.93
N VAL A 58 0.85 2.11 1.75
CA VAL A 58 1.44 1.63 0.49
C VAL A 58 0.41 0.76 -0.20
N ALA A 59 0.22 0.95 -1.48
CA ALA A 59 -0.71 0.19 -2.31
C ALA A 59 0.07 -0.57 -3.40
N PRO A 60 0.54 -1.80 -3.09
CA PRO A 60 1.24 -2.62 -4.06
C PRO A 60 0.33 -3.06 -5.21
N GLY A 61 0.92 -3.18 -6.40
CA GLY A 61 0.41 -3.95 -7.52
C GLY A 61 0.75 -5.44 -7.41
N PRO A 62 0.66 -6.19 -8.51
CA PRO A 62 1.10 -7.58 -8.56
C PRO A 62 2.55 -7.70 -8.10
N THR A 63 2.77 -8.51 -7.06
CA THR A 63 4.09 -8.67 -6.42
C THR A 63 4.41 -10.15 -6.35
N GLU A 64 5.63 -10.56 -6.67
CA GLU A 64 6.09 -11.96 -6.69
C GLU A 64 6.04 -12.56 -5.28
N THR A 65 4.92 -13.20 -4.97
CA THR A 65 4.62 -13.88 -3.71
C THR A 65 3.85 -15.16 -3.99
N ASP A 66 3.74 -16.05 -3.02
CA ASP A 66 2.94 -17.26 -3.19
C ASP A 66 1.47 -16.96 -3.47
N MET A 67 0.95 -15.87 -2.93
CA MET A 67 -0.41 -15.41 -3.23
C MET A 67 -0.59 -15.11 -4.72
N ILE A 68 0.35 -14.40 -5.35
CA ILE A 68 0.21 -14.04 -6.77
C ILE A 68 0.33 -15.25 -7.69
N LYS A 69 1.14 -16.25 -7.33
CA LYS A 69 1.23 -17.52 -8.07
C LYS A 69 -0.13 -18.19 -8.16
N THR A 70 -0.85 -18.29 -7.02
CA THR A 70 -2.21 -18.84 -6.99
C THR A 70 -3.18 -18.05 -7.88
N VAL A 71 -3.06 -16.72 -7.92
CA VAL A 71 -3.88 -15.88 -8.80
C VAL A 71 -3.51 -16.10 -10.27
N GLN A 72 -2.22 -16.20 -10.59
CA GLN A 72 -1.72 -16.47 -11.94
C GLN A 72 -2.21 -17.82 -12.48
N ASP A 73 -2.30 -18.84 -11.63
CA ASP A 73 -2.82 -20.16 -11.98
C ASP A 73 -4.32 -20.11 -12.37
N VAL A 74 -5.06 -19.15 -11.83
CA VAL A 74 -6.52 -19.00 -12.08
C VAL A 74 -6.82 -18.07 -13.25
N VAL A 75 -6.14 -16.92 -13.33
CA VAL A 75 -6.49 -15.87 -14.32
C VAL A 75 -5.49 -15.74 -15.46
N GLY A 76 -4.37 -16.46 -15.39
CA GLY A 76 -3.26 -16.36 -16.35
C GLY A 76 -2.29 -15.22 -15.99
N SER A 77 -1.00 -15.47 -16.19
CA SER A 77 0.06 -14.48 -15.94
C SER A 77 -0.06 -13.25 -16.84
N ASP A 78 -0.40 -13.45 -18.11
CA ASP A 78 -0.46 -12.39 -19.11
C ASP A 78 -1.50 -11.33 -18.76
N HIS A 79 -2.68 -11.75 -18.28
CA HIS A 79 -3.74 -10.82 -17.89
C HIS A 79 -3.36 -9.88 -16.71
N LEU A 80 -2.53 -10.36 -15.79
CA LEU A 80 -2.02 -9.53 -14.69
C LEU A 80 -0.96 -8.53 -15.18
N LEU A 81 -0.12 -8.94 -16.13
CA LEU A 81 0.99 -8.13 -16.62
C LEU A 81 0.55 -7.08 -17.64
N GLU A 82 -0.50 -7.35 -18.43
CA GLU A 82 -1.08 -6.38 -19.38
C GLU A 82 -1.52 -5.07 -18.71
N ARG A 83 -1.92 -5.15 -17.46
CA ARG A 83 -2.34 -3.98 -16.68
C ARG A 83 -1.17 -3.20 -16.05
N CYS A 84 0.03 -3.73 -16.10
CA CYS A 84 1.25 -3.08 -15.57
C CYS A 84 2.07 -2.49 -16.72
N ALA A 85 2.33 -1.19 -16.68
CA ALA A 85 3.13 -0.54 -17.74
C ALA A 85 4.56 -1.06 -17.81
N MET A 86 5.13 -1.50 -16.68
CA MET A 86 6.47 -2.11 -16.62
C MET A 86 6.50 -3.57 -17.09
N GLY A 87 5.34 -4.19 -17.38
CA GLY A 87 5.23 -5.54 -17.95
C GLY A 87 5.76 -6.66 -17.06
N ARG A 88 5.86 -6.45 -15.75
CA ARG A 88 6.30 -7.46 -14.77
C ARG A 88 5.66 -7.26 -13.41
N CYS A 89 5.67 -8.29 -12.59
CA CYS A 89 5.39 -8.15 -11.17
C CYS A 89 6.52 -7.39 -10.45
N ALA A 90 6.18 -6.73 -9.37
CA ALA A 90 7.18 -6.17 -8.46
C ALA A 90 7.87 -7.28 -7.67
N MET A 91 9.15 -7.11 -7.39
CA MET A 91 9.83 -7.90 -6.35
C MET A 91 9.34 -7.43 -4.97
N PRO A 92 9.20 -8.32 -3.98
CA PRO A 92 8.82 -7.91 -2.61
C PRO A 92 9.70 -6.80 -2.04
N ARG A 93 10.98 -6.79 -2.40
CA ARG A 93 11.94 -5.75 -1.98
C ARG A 93 11.55 -4.36 -2.49
N GLU A 94 11.04 -4.24 -3.71
CA GLU A 94 10.64 -2.93 -4.28
C GLU A 94 9.50 -2.29 -3.47
N VAL A 95 8.60 -3.10 -2.94
CA VAL A 95 7.57 -2.65 -1.98
C VAL A 95 8.18 -2.30 -0.63
N ALA A 96 9.07 -3.16 -0.13
CA ALA A 96 9.73 -2.97 1.17
C ALA A 96 10.58 -1.69 1.20
N ASP A 97 11.30 -1.36 0.13
CA ASP A 97 12.12 -0.15 0.03
C ASP A 97 11.25 1.12 0.18
N THR A 98 10.03 1.13 -0.38
CA THR A 98 9.06 2.21 -0.17
C THR A 98 8.59 2.30 1.29
N ILE A 99 8.35 1.16 1.93
CA ILE A 99 7.97 1.10 3.34
C ILE A 99 9.10 1.66 4.22
N VAL A 100 10.35 1.26 3.98
CA VAL A 100 11.53 1.76 4.69
C VAL A 100 11.67 3.28 4.51
N TYR A 101 11.51 3.79 3.30
CA TYR A 101 11.52 5.23 3.03
C TYR A 101 10.44 5.95 3.86
N LEU A 102 9.21 5.45 3.87
CA LEU A 102 8.12 6.05 4.65
C LEU A 102 8.32 5.93 6.17
N ALA A 103 9.06 4.94 6.63
CA ALA A 103 9.40 4.78 8.04
C ALA A 103 10.51 5.75 8.49
N SER A 104 11.33 6.20 7.57
CA SER A 104 12.50 7.06 7.84
C SER A 104 12.14 8.54 7.95
N ASP A 105 13.09 9.34 8.45
CA ASP A 105 12.98 10.81 8.53
C ASP A 105 13.01 11.49 7.15
N TYR A 106 13.48 10.80 6.09
CA TYR A 106 13.43 11.32 4.72
C TYR A 106 12.00 11.60 4.24
N SER A 107 10.99 10.99 4.87
CA SER A 107 9.57 11.23 4.60
C SER A 107 8.87 12.06 5.69
N SER A 108 9.62 12.90 6.40
CA SER A 108 9.14 13.65 7.58
C SER A 108 7.92 14.55 7.30
N PHE A 109 7.70 14.96 6.05
CA PHE A 109 6.54 15.77 5.66
C PHE A 109 5.51 15.01 4.81
N ILE A 110 5.61 13.66 4.76
CA ILE A 110 4.65 12.80 4.07
C ILE A 110 3.72 12.19 5.12
N ASN A 111 2.45 12.62 5.10
CA ASN A 111 1.42 12.16 6.02
C ASN A 111 0.07 12.03 5.30
N GLY A 112 -0.71 11.01 5.60
CA GLY A 112 -2.02 10.74 5.01
C GLY A 112 -1.99 10.30 3.54
N GLN A 113 -0.82 9.94 3.02
CA GLN A 113 -0.65 9.59 1.61
C GLN A 113 -0.85 8.11 1.35
N VAL A 114 -1.24 7.81 0.10
CA VAL A 114 -1.33 6.45 -0.43
C VAL A 114 -0.33 6.34 -1.57
N ILE A 115 0.76 5.64 -1.34
CA ILE A 115 1.82 5.47 -2.33
C ILE A 115 1.58 4.18 -3.11
N ARG A 116 1.29 4.31 -4.39
CA ARG A 116 1.19 3.17 -5.32
C ARG A 116 2.59 2.65 -5.63
N VAL A 117 2.78 1.34 -5.54
CA VAL A 117 4.00 0.62 -5.93
C VAL A 117 3.56 -0.51 -6.87
N ASP A 118 3.20 -0.15 -8.10
CA ASP A 118 2.43 -0.99 -9.01
C ASP A 118 2.97 -1.05 -10.44
N GLY A 119 4.12 -0.43 -10.70
CA GLY A 119 4.73 -0.40 -12.02
C GLY A 119 3.89 0.33 -13.08
N GLY A 120 3.04 1.27 -12.67
CA GLY A 120 2.16 2.03 -13.56
C GLY A 120 0.93 1.21 -13.96
N SER A 121 0.09 0.83 -13.00
CA SER A 121 -1.19 0.18 -13.27
C SER A 121 -2.09 1.08 -14.12
N LYS A 122 -2.68 0.48 -15.17
CA LYS A 122 -3.55 1.12 -16.17
C LYS A 122 -5.02 0.94 -15.81
#